data_8c2b3af9c2152c7195c6432239e61859
#
_entry.id   8c2b3af9c2152c7195c6432239e61859
#
_cell.length_a   1.000
_cell.length_b   1.000
_cell.length_c   1.000
_cell.angle_alpha   90.00
_cell.angle_beta   90.00
_cell.angle_gamma   90.00
#
_symmetry.space_group_name_H-M   'P 1'
#
loop_
_entity.id
_entity.type
_entity.pdbx_description
1 polymer ?
#
loop_
_entity_poly.entity_id
_entity_poly.type
_entity_poly.pdbx_seq_one_letter_code
_entity_poly.pdbx_strand_id
1 'polypeptide(L)'
;FGSSRRSATKVFGPPLPSARAVQLRTPRAAMNRLQRIAGHVVATGADAPLRMAPTSSAMSAAEKSDDDVVICCAVRTAIAKANRGAFKDTPCEELLAPLFKAVKERTKLDPAAVGDIQIGNVSQPGAGAVTSRMAQFMGDLPFEIPLSTVNRQCSSGLQAVANIASSIRSGVIDVGIAGGVESMSMYNMASSVDPSKFSTKIADSDLAMACLIPMGITSENVAEAYKIPAEKQNSMAVASHNKAIAAQKQGLFDEEIVAVKASVK
;
A
#
# COMPACT_ATOMS: atom_id res chain seq x y z
N PHE A 1 -9.27 49.38 37.77
CA PHE A 1 -10.42 49.26 38.69
C PHE A 1 -11.56 48.59 37.95
N GLY A 2 -12.05 47.44 38.42
CA GLY A 2 -13.28 46.80 37.91
C GLY A 2 -13.02 45.35 37.49
N SER A 3 -12.88 44.45 38.46
CA SER A 3 -12.89 42.99 38.24
C SER A 3 -14.34 42.55 37.96
N SER A 4 -14.55 41.99 36.78
CA SER A 4 -15.78 41.25 36.46
C SER A 4 -15.45 39.77 36.32
N ARG A 5 -15.70 38.99 37.36
CA ARG A 5 -15.71 37.53 37.33
C ARG A 5 -16.90 37.06 36.50
N ARG A 6 -16.66 36.48 35.31
CA ARG A 6 -17.69 35.71 34.59
C ARG A 6 -17.71 34.29 35.13
N SER A 7 -18.82 33.94 35.71
CA SER A 7 -19.19 32.60 36.15
C SER A 7 -19.24 31.67 34.95
N ALA A 8 -18.44 30.60 34.94
CA ALA A 8 -18.48 29.54 33.94
C ALA A 8 -19.58 28.53 34.34
N THR A 9 -20.70 28.55 33.64
CA THR A 9 -21.75 27.54 33.76
C THR A 9 -21.30 26.24 33.14
N LYS A 10 -21.01 25.22 33.95
CA LYS A 10 -20.77 23.86 33.50
C LYS A 10 -22.08 23.27 32.99
N VAL A 11 -22.17 23.04 31.68
CA VAL A 11 -23.23 22.25 31.08
C VAL A 11 -22.81 20.77 31.20
N PHE A 12 -23.44 20.03 32.09
CA PHE A 12 -23.35 18.58 32.15
C PHE A 12 -24.33 18.00 31.13
N GLY A 13 -23.82 17.34 30.10
CA GLY A 13 -24.62 16.51 29.21
C GLY A 13 -25.07 15.23 29.93
N PRO A 14 -26.14 14.55 29.42
CA PRO A 14 -26.64 13.33 30.05
C PRO A 14 -25.58 12.24 30.12
N PRO A 15 -25.60 11.34 31.12
CA PRO A 15 -24.64 10.28 31.27
C PRO A 15 -24.71 9.30 30.10
N LEU A 16 -23.54 8.94 29.58
CA LEU A 16 -23.42 7.93 28.54
C LEU A 16 -23.97 6.58 29.02
N PRO A 17 -24.69 5.84 28.17
CA PRO A 17 -25.17 4.51 28.54
C PRO A 17 -23.99 3.58 28.84
N SER A 18 -24.14 2.79 29.90
CA SER A 18 -23.14 1.83 30.37
C SER A 18 -22.69 0.90 29.24
N ALA A 19 -21.38 0.84 29.00
CA ALA A 19 -20.78 -0.06 28.04
C ALA A 19 -21.16 -1.51 28.39
N ARG A 20 -21.97 -2.15 27.56
CA ARG A 20 -22.13 -3.60 27.55
C ARG A 20 -20.78 -4.22 27.20
N ALA A 21 -20.26 -5.03 28.10
CA ALA A 21 -19.07 -5.82 27.84
C ALA A 21 -19.30 -6.69 26.59
N VAL A 22 -18.62 -6.37 25.51
CA VAL A 22 -18.57 -7.22 24.31
C VAL A 22 -17.70 -8.41 24.68
N GLN A 23 -18.33 -9.55 24.94
CA GLN A 23 -17.62 -10.81 25.03
C GLN A 23 -17.09 -11.17 23.65
N LEU A 24 -15.82 -10.86 23.40
CA LEU A 24 -15.08 -11.34 22.22
C LEU A 24 -14.97 -12.87 22.34
N ARG A 25 -15.83 -13.60 21.64
CA ARG A 25 -15.60 -15.04 21.38
C ARG A 25 -14.40 -15.12 20.47
N THR A 26 -13.24 -15.51 21.01
CA THR A 26 -12.07 -15.84 20.21
C THR A 26 -12.34 -17.08 19.37
N PRO A 27 -12.35 -16.98 18.03
CA PRO A 27 -12.51 -18.18 17.20
C PRO A 27 -11.29 -19.09 17.41
N ARG A 28 -11.53 -20.40 17.49
CA ARG A 28 -10.51 -21.46 17.62
C ARG A 28 -9.37 -21.32 16.61
N ALA A 29 -9.64 -20.70 15.44
CA ALA A 29 -8.67 -20.37 14.40
C ALA A 29 -7.63 -19.30 14.82
N ALA A 30 -7.99 -18.33 15.66
CA ALA A 30 -7.07 -17.30 16.15
C ALA A 30 -6.04 -17.87 17.13
N MET A 31 -6.46 -18.80 17.96
CA MET A 31 -5.58 -19.46 18.94
C MET A 31 -4.54 -20.36 18.26
N ASN A 32 -4.92 -21.08 17.20
CA ASN A 32 -3.98 -21.87 16.39
C ASN A 32 -2.96 -21.00 15.65
N ARG A 33 -3.30 -19.76 15.28
CA ARG A 33 -2.39 -18.80 14.64
C ARG A 33 -1.36 -18.26 15.63
N LEU A 34 -1.77 -17.89 16.84
CA LEU A 34 -0.86 -17.43 17.89
C LEU A 34 0.13 -18.52 18.32
N GLN A 35 -0.30 -19.78 18.37
CA GLN A 35 0.59 -20.91 18.65
C GLN A 35 1.62 -21.16 17.54
N ARG A 36 1.25 -20.95 16.26
CA ARG A 36 2.21 -21.03 15.14
C ARG A 36 3.22 -19.88 15.16
N ILE A 37 2.80 -18.66 15.50
CA ILE A 37 3.71 -17.51 15.63
C ILE A 37 4.66 -17.70 16.81
N ALA A 38 4.17 -18.16 17.95
CA ALA A 38 5.00 -18.48 19.12
C ALA A 38 6.02 -19.58 18.83
N GLY A 39 5.65 -20.61 18.07
CA GLY A 39 6.56 -21.67 17.63
C GLY A 39 7.68 -21.19 16.69
N HIS A 40 7.42 -20.13 15.90
CA HIS A 40 8.45 -19.53 15.02
C HIS A 40 9.44 -18.64 15.77
N VAL A 41 8.99 -17.95 16.82
CA VAL A 41 9.83 -17.04 17.61
C VAL A 41 10.80 -17.80 18.53
N VAL A 42 10.46 -19.03 18.95
CA VAL A 42 11.30 -19.83 19.86
C VAL A 42 12.37 -20.64 19.12
N ALA A 43 12.29 -20.77 17.80
CA ALA A 43 13.19 -21.62 17.00
C ALA A 43 14.43 -20.93 16.41
N THR A 44 14.63 -19.63 16.65
CA THR A 44 15.81 -18.90 16.13
C THR A 44 16.92 -18.81 17.18
N GLY A 45 17.67 -19.91 17.35
CA GLY A 45 19.03 -19.81 17.86
C GLY A 45 19.90 -19.07 16.84
N ALA A 46 20.80 -18.21 17.32
CA ALA A 46 21.56 -17.21 16.58
C ALA A 46 22.54 -17.72 15.49
N ASP A 47 22.60 -19.00 15.19
CA ASP A 47 23.59 -19.58 14.26
C ASP A 47 23.00 -20.51 13.17
N ALA A 48 21.71 -20.42 12.87
CA ALA A 48 21.15 -21.17 11.75
C ALA A 48 21.24 -20.32 10.47
N PRO A 49 21.90 -20.81 9.37
CA PRO A 49 21.83 -20.14 8.09
C PRO A 49 20.36 -20.01 7.69
N LEU A 50 19.98 -18.81 7.18
CA LEU A 50 18.65 -18.53 6.66
C LEU A 50 18.27 -19.63 5.65
N ARG A 51 17.67 -20.70 6.13
CA ARG A 51 17.01 -21.67 5.26
C ARG A 51 15.75 -20.97 4.74
N MET A 52 15.84 -20.47 3.52
CA MET A 52 14.62 -20.23 2.75
C MET A 52 13.85 -21.56 2.77
N ALA A 53 12.72 -21.57 3.45
CA ALA A 53 11.79 -22.68 3.33
C ALA A 53 11.58 -22.93 1.83
N PRO A 54 11.62 -24.18 1.35
CA PRO A 54 11.36 -24.47 -0.04
C PRO A 54 9.97 -23.91 -0.38
N THR A 55 9.91 -22.95 -1.27
CA THR A 55 8.70 -22.32 -1.78
C THR A 55 7.95 -23.23 -2.76
N SER A 56 7.98 -24.51 -2.52
CA SER A 56 7.23 -25.51 -3.28
C SER A 56 6.43 -26.45 -2.37
N SER A 57 5.68 -25.93 -1.42
CA SER A 57 4.37 -26.51 -1.30
C SER A 57 3.55 -25.76 -2.35
N ALA A 58 3.17 -26.43 -3.43
CA ALA A 58 2.01 -26.04 -4.18
C ALA A 58 0.98 -25.60 -3.14
N MET A 59 0.65 -24.31 -3.07
CA MET A 59 -0.56 -23.89 -2.37
C MET A 59 -1.64 -24.69 -3.09
N SER A 60 -2.08 -25.78 -2.48
CA SER A 60 -3.32 -26.42 -2.90
C SER A 60 -4.30 -25.26 -3.00
N ALA A 61 -4.92 -25.10 -4.16
CA ALA A 61 -5.91 -24.05 -4.33
C ALA A 61 -6.82 -24.15 -3.10
N ALA A 62 -6.73 -23.16 -2.20
CA ALA A 62 -7.56 -23.19 -1.00
C ALA A 62 -8.99 -23.30 -1.49
N GLU A 63 -9.75 -24.23 -0.94
CA GLU A 63 -11.16 -24.34 -1.27
C GLU A 63 -11.79 -22.95 -1.08
N LYS A 64 -12.51 -22.47 -2.08
CA LYS A 64 -13.21 -21.18 -2.02
C LYS A 64 -14.23 -21.24 -0.89
N SER A 65 -14.27 -20.20 -0.09
CA SER A 65 -15.20 -20.04 1.02
C SER A 65 -16.05 -18.79 0.80
N ASP A 66 -17.27 -18.79 1.29
CA ASP A 66 -18.14 -17.61 1.30
C ASP A 66 -17.56 -16.48 2.16
N ASP A 67 -16.61 -16.79 3.05
CA ASP A 67 -15.88 -15.81 3.88
C ASP A 67 -14.61 -15.26 3.20
N ASP A 68 -14.36 -15.60 1.94
CA ASP A 68 -13.19 -15.09 1.23
C ASP A 68 -13.37 -13.61 0.89
N VAL A 69 -12.31 -12.82 1.15
CA VAL A 69 -12.25 -11.43 0.68
C VAL A 69 -11.96 -11.43 -0.81
N VAL A 70 -12.83 -10.79 -1.59
CA VAL A 70 -12.76 -10.76 -3.05
C VAL A 70 -12.41 -9.37 -3.58
N ILE A 71 -11.78 -9.33 -4.75
CA ILE A 71 -11.51 -8.10 -5.49
C ILE A 71 -12.61 -7.93 -6.54
N CYS A 72 -13.47 -6.92 -6.36
CA CYS A 72 -14.60 -6.66 -7.25
C CYS A 72 -14.23 -5.75 -8.44
N CYS A 73 -13.19 -4.93 -8.29
CA CYS A 73 -12.71 -4.02 -9.33
C CYS A 73 -11.20 -3.85 -9.23
N ALA A 74 -10.50 -3.95 -10.36
CA ALA A 74 -9.07 -3.70 -10.45
C ALA A 74 -8.80 -2.78 -11.64
N VAL A 75 -8.32 -1.58 -11.38
CA VAL A 75 -8.05 -0.54 -12.38
C VAL A 75 -6.72 0.12 -12.14
N ARG A 76 -6.13 0.66 -13.20
CA ARG A 76 -4.89 1.44 -13.13
C ARG A 76 -4.84 2.53 -14.18
N THR A 77 -3.93 3.45 -14.03
CA THR A 77 -3.54 4.36 -15.12
C THR A 77 -2.64 3.64 -16.13
N ALA A 78 -2.43 4.24 -17.28
CA ALA A 78 -1.27 3.89 -18.10
C ALA A 78 0.03 4.16 -17.32
N ILE A 79 1.12 3.51 -17.73
CA ILE A 79 2.46 3.74 -17.18
C ILE A 79 3.23 4.62 -18.17
N ALA A 80 3.83 5.70 -17.68
CA ALA A 80 4.64 6.60 -18.47
C ALA A 80 6.06 6.71 -17.93
N LYS A 81 7.02 6.98 -18.81
CA LYS A 81 8.43 7.16 -18.43
C LYS A 81 8.60 8.37 -17.55
N ALA A 82 9.25 8.22 -16.41
CA ALA A 82 9.57 9.31 -15.51
C ALA A 82 10.40 10.40 -16.24
N ASN A 83 10.14 11.67 -15.92
CA ASN A 83 10.79 12.87 -16.44
C ASN A 83 10.63 13.11 -17.95
N ARG A 84 10.05 12.19 -18.72
CA ARG A 84 9.95 12.30 -20.19
C ARG A 84 8.59 11.86 -20.76
N GLY A 85 7.83 11.04 -20.02
CA GLY A 85 6.56 10.52 -20.49
C GLY A 85 5.40 11.51 -20.32
N ALA A 86 4.21 11.14 -20.78
CA ALA A 86 3.02 12.00 -20.79
C ALA A 86 2.63 12.49 -19.38
N PHE A 87 2.94 11.73 -18.33
CA PHE A 87 2.59 12.09 -16.95
C PHE A 87 3.71 12.81 -16.18
N LYS A 88 4.76 13.30 -16.87
CA LYS A 88 5.91 13.91 -16.19
C LYS A 88 5.54 15.14 -15.33
N ASP A 89 4.54 15.90 -15.74
CA ASP A 89 4.05 17.11 -15.06
C ASP A 89 2.72 16.90 -14.33
N THR A 90 2.20 15.66 -14.28
CA THR A 90 0.90 15.35 -13.68
C THR A 90 1.08 14.99 -12.21
N PRO A 91 0.49 15.76 -11.26
CA PRO A 91 0.53 15.47 -9.83
C PRO A 91 -0.14 14.14 -9.46
N CYS A 92 0.25 13.56 -8.31
CA CYS A 92 -0.26 12.28 -7.86
C CYS A 92 -1.77 12.28 -7.64
N GLU A 93 -2.34 13.36 -7.13
CA GLU A 93 -3.78 13.51 -6.93
C GLU A 93 -4.55 13.52 -8.25
N GLU A 94 -3.99 14.05 -9.32
CA GLU A 94 -4.59 14.02 -10.65
C GLU A 94 -4.48 12.63 -11.31
N LEU A 95 -3.49 11.82 -10.93
CA LEU A 95 -3.39 10.44 -11.36
C LEU A 95 -4.37 9.54 -10.61
N LEU A 96 -4.60 9.80 -9.33
CA LEU A 96 -5.40 8.94 -8.45
C LEU A 96 -6.90 9.22 -8.55
N ALA A 97 -7.32 10.48 -8.65
CA ALA A 97 -8.73 10.87 -8.66
C ALA A 97 -9.57 10.19 -9.77
N PRO A 98 -9.10 10.07 -11.03
CA PRO A 98 -9.84 9.35 -12.07
C PRO A 98 -10.04 7.87 -11.74
N LEU A 99 -9.14 7.26 -10.99
CA LEU A 99 -9.29 5.86 -10.57
C LEU A 99 -10.40 5.71 -9.54
N PHE A 100 -10.54 6.62 -8.59
CA PHE A 100 -11.67 6.63 -7.65
C PHE A 100 -13.01 6.79 -8.37
N LYS A 101 -13.09 7.69 -9.37
CA LYS A 101 -14.28 7.81 -10.23
C LYS A 101 -14.59 6.50 -10.96
N ALA A 102 -13.58 5.91 -11.59
CA ALA A 102 -13.74 4.67 -12.33
C ALA A 102 -14.18 3.50 -11.45
N VAL A 103 -13.64 3.38 -10.22
CA VAL A 103 -14.07 2.35 -9.26
C VAL A 103 -15.55 2.54 -8.92
N LYS A 104 -15.96 3.74 -8.57
CA LYS A 104 -17.37 4.07 -8.27
C LYS A 104 -18.30 3.76 -9.44
N GLU A 105 -17.95 4.19 -10.64
CA GLU A 105 -18.74 4.00 -11.84
C GLU A 105 -18.87 2.53 -12.26
N ARG A 106 -17.76 1.77 -12.24
CA ARG A 106 -17.72 0.38 -12.67
C ARG A 106 -18.41 -0.56 -11.68
N THR A 107 -18.23 -0.31 -10.39
CA THR A 107 -18.87 -1.16 -9.37
C THR A 107 -20.31 -0.76 -9.07
N LYS A 108 -20.71 0.46 -9.44
CA LYS A 108 -22.01 1.07 -9.04
C LYS A 108 -22.21 1.03 -7.52
N LEU A 109 -21.10 1.02 -6.78
CA LEU A 109 -21.13 0.97 -5.33
C LEU A 109 -21.66 2.29 -4.77
N ASP A 110 -22.53 2.18 -3.77
CA ASP A 110 -22.86 3.33 -2.95
C ASP A 110 -21.60 3.74 -2.16
N PRO A 111 -21.10 4.97 -2.35
CA PRO A 111 -19.93 5.43 -1.61
C PRO A 111 -20.07 5.33 -0.09
N ALA A 112 -21.29 5.41 0.44
CA ALA A 112 -21.56 5.27 1.88
C ALA A 112 -21.25 3.85 2.42
N ALA A 113 -21.17 2.85 1.54
CA ALA A 113 -20.80 1.50 1.93
C ALA A 113 -19.28 1.30 2.09
N VAL A 114 -18.47 2.27 1.65
CA VAL A 114 -17.01 2.18 1.77
C VAL A 114 -16.57 2.54 3.18
N GLY A 115 -16.07 1.57 3.91
CA GLY A 115 -15.65 1.76 5.31
C GLY A 115 -14.26 2.37 5.48
N ASP A 116 -13.34 2.17 4.52
CA ASP A 116 -11.97 2.74 4.58
C ASP A 116 -11.33 2.79 3.19
N ILE A 117 -10.40 3.72 3.02
CA ILE A 117 -9.51 3.84 1.86
C ILE A 117 -8.07 3.78 2.33
N GLN A 118 -7.24 2.94 1.71
CA GLN A 118 -5.82 2.95 1.99
C GLN A 118 -4.98 3.03 0.71
N ILE A 119 -4.05 4.01 0.69
CA ILE A 119 -3.20 4.29 -0.47
C ILE A 119 -1.73 4.10 -0.11
N GLY A 120 -1.04 3.32 -0.91
CA GLY A 120 0.41 3.14 -0.84
C GLY A 120 1.15 4.24 -1.61
N ASN A 121 2.17 4.82 -0.99
CA ASN A 121 3.08 5.76 -1.63
C ASN A 121 4.44 5.72 -0.95
N VAL A 122 5.51 5.98 -1.69
CA VAL A 122 6.88 5.94 -1.18
C VAL A 122 7.50 7.33 -1.11
N SER A 123 7.47 8.06 -2.22
CA SER A 123 8.34 9.22 -2.42
C SER A 123 7.75 10.54 -1.93
N GLN A 124 6.42 10.62 -1.77
CA GLN A 124 5.80 11.82 -1.25
C GLN A 124 6.02 11.99 0.26
N PRO A 125 6.17 13.21 0.76
CA PRO A 125 6.18 13.47 2.20
C PRO A 125 4.96 12.87 2.90
N GLY A 126 5.16 12.24 4.06
CA GLY A 126 4.09 11.60 4.82
C GLY A 126 3.32 10.52 4.04
N ALA A 127 4.01 9.82 3.13
CA ALA A 127 3.42 8.81 2.25
C ALA A 127 2.21 9.34 1.45
N GLY A 128 2.19 10.63 1.13
CA GLY A 128 1.14 11.25 0.34
C GLY A 128 -0.24 11.29 1.00
N ALA A 129 -0.31 11.35 2.33
CA ALA A 129 -1.60 11.33 3.04
C ALA A 129 -2.52 12.49 2.63
N VAL A 130 -1.97 13.71 2.52
CA VAL A 130 -2.74 14.89 2.15
C VAL A 130 -3.18 14.83 0.68
N THR A 131 -2.28 14.51 -0.24
CA THR A 131 -2.57 14.42 -1.67
C THR A 131 -3.55 13.29 -1.99
N SER A 132 -3.45 12.14 -1.30
CA SER A 132 -4.43 11.06 -1.43
C SER A 132 -5.83 11.49 -0.96
N ARG A 133 -5.90 12.25 0.13
CA ARG A 133 -7.17 12.82 0.62
C ARG A 133 -7.75 13.83 -0.36
N MET A 134 -6.93 14.69 -0.97
CA MET A 134 -7.35 15.60 -2.03
C MET A 134 -7.88 14.82 -3.24
N ALA A 135 -7.19 13.77 -3.66
CA ALA A 135 -7.62 12.90 -4.75
C ALA A 135 -8.98 12.24 -4.48
N GLN A 136 -9.25 11.86 -3.23
CA GLN A 136 -10.56 11.31 -2.83
C GLN A 136 -11.69 12.30 -3.16
N PHE A 137 -11.54 13.56 -2.81
CA PHE A 137 -12.55 14.58 -3.08
C PHE A 137 -12.65 14.93 -4.57
N MET A 138 -11.51 15.02 -5.28
CA MET A 138 -11.48 15.18 -6.73
C MET A 138 -12.10 13.97 -7.46
N GLY A 139 -12.11 12.80 -6.82
CA GLY A 139 -12.72 11.57 -7.28
C GLY A 139 -14.20 11.42 -6.91
N ASP A 140 -14.83 12.47 -6.38
CA ASP A 140 -16.24 12.50 -5.99
C ASP A 140 -16.61 11.43 -4.95
N LEU A 141 -15.69 11.12 -4.03
CA LEU A 141 -15.94 10.29 -2.87
C LEU A 141 -16.20 11.17 -1.64
N PRO A 142 -17.16 10.82 -0.78
CA PRO A 142 -17.56 11.64 0.35
C PRO A 142 -16.47 11.73 1.43
N PHE A 143 -16.55 12.80 2.24
CA PHE A 143 -15.55 13.08 3.28
C PHE A 143 -15.69 12.17 4.50
N GLU A 144 -16.84 11.54 4.67
CA GLU A 144 -17.11 10.58 5.76
C GLU A 144 -16.25 9.32 5.67
N ILE A 145 -15.82 8.95 4.44
CA ILE A 145 -14.95 7.80 4.28
C ILE A 145 -13.55 8.14 4.80
N PRO A 146 -13.04 7.44 5.82
CA PRO A 146 -11.68 7.62 6.28
C PRO A 146 -10.67 7.23 5.20
N LEU A 147 -9.51 7.89 5.21
CA LEU A 147 -8.41 7.54 4.33
C LEU A 147 -7.11 7.54 5.10
N SER A 148 -6.33 6.49 4.92
CA SER A 148 -4.97 6.37 5.43
C SER A 148 -3.98 6.07 4.31
N THR A 149 -2.70 6.28 4.58
CA THR A 149 -1.63 5.91 3.64
C THR A 149 -0.62 4.99 4.32
N VAL A 150 0.08 4.22 3.50
CA VAL A 150 1.10 3.30 3.98
C VAL A 150 2.36 3.40 3.11
N ASN A 151 3.52 3.40 3.76
CA ASN A 151 4.81 3.26 3.11
C ASN A 151 5.50 1.97 3.58
N ARG A 152 5.62 1.03 2.67
CA ARG A 152 6.41 -0.19 2.80
C ARG A 152 7.31 -0.33 1.58
N GLN A 153 8.00 0.76 1.24
CA GLN A 153 8.83 0.87 0.04
C GLN A 153 8.04 0.40 -1.22
N CYS A 154 8.69 -0.28 -2.15
CA CYS A 154 8.07 -0.71 -3.41
C CYS A 154 6.83 -1.62 -3.25
N SER A 155 6.59 -2.17 -2.05
CA SER A 155 5.40 -3.01 -1.76
C SER A 155 4.23 -2.22 -1.15
N SER A 156 4.27 -0.89 -1.11
CA SER A 156 3.26 -0.07 -0.43
C SER A 156 1.84 -0.31 -0.96
N GLY A 157 1.67 -0.41 -2.27
CA GLY A 157 0.36 -0.72 -2.86
C GLY A 157 -0.18 -2.09 -2.46
N LEU A 158 0.67 -3.12 -2.48
CA LEU A 158 0.30 -4.46 -2.01
C LEU A 158 -0.01 -4.46 -0.52
N GLN A 159 0.75 -3.70 0.28
CA GLN A 159 0.48 -3.56 1.70
C GLN A 159 -0.89 -2.91 1.97
N ALA A 160 -1.27 -1.90 1.19
CA ALA A 160 -2.60 -1.29 1.28
C ALA A 160 -3.71 -2.32 1.04
N VAL A 161 -3.58 -3.15 -0.01
CA VAL A 161 -4.53 -4.24 -0.29
C VAL A 161 -4.58 -5.24 0.86
N ALA A 162 -3.43 -5.64 1.39
CA ALA A 162 -3.37 -6.60 2.50
C ALA A 162 -4.02 -6.06 3.78
N ASN A 163 -3.86 -4.76 4.07
CA ASN A 163 -4.45 -4.12 5.24
C ASN A 163 -5.98 -4.04 5.11
N ILE A 164 -6.50 -3.58 3.98
CA ILE A 164 -7.95 -3.53 3.71
C ILE A 164 -8.55 -4.94 3.77
N ALA A 165 -7.92 -5.93 3.13
CA ALA A 165 -8.39 -7.32 3.22
C ALA A 165 -8.40 -7.86 4.66
N SER A 166 -7.42 -7.45 5.48
CA SER A 166 -7.37 -7.81 6.90
C SER A 166 -8.48 -7.12 7.70
N SER A 167 -8.79 -5.87 7.41
CA SER A 167 -9.88 -5.11 8.06
C SER A 167 -11.24 -5.73 7.73
N ILE A 168 -11.47 -6.14 6.49
CA ILE A 168 -12.68 -6.86 6.09
C ILE A 168 -12.77 -8.21 6.82
N ARG A 169 -11.69 -8.99 6.80
CA ARG A 169 -11.67 -10.31 7.45
C ARG A 169 -11.87 -10.25 8.96
N SER A 170 -11.47 -9.17 9.60
CA SER A 170 -11.67 -8.95 11.05
C SER A 170 -13.03 -8.35 11.38
N GLY A 171 -13.85 -8.02 10.39
CA GLY A 171 -15.19 -7.43 10.58
C GLY A 171 -15.17 -5.97 11.03
N VAL A 172 -14.08 -5.25 10.76
CA VAL A 172 -13.98 -3.80 11.04
C VAL A 172 -14.72 -3.02 9.97
N ILE A 173 -14.63 -3.46 8.71
CA ILE A 173 -15.35 -2.91 7.55
C ILE A 173 -15.82 -4.07 6.68
N ASP A 174 -16.84 -3.83 5.87
CA ASP A 174 -17.34 -4.81 4.88
C ASP A 174 -16.77 -4.55 3.49
N VAL A 175 -16.54 -3.29 3.14
CA VAL A 175 -16.03 -2.85 1.84
C VAL A 175 -14.94 -1.81 2.04
N GLY A 176 -13.87 -1.91 1.27
CA GLY A 176 -12.79 -0.93 1.29
C GLY A 176 -12.16 -0.72 -0.09
N ILE A 177 -11.46 0.39 -0.25
CA ILE A 177 -10.69 0.70 -1.45
C ILE A 177 -9.20 0.68 -1.09
N ALA A 178 -8.42 -0.07 -1.85
CA ALA A 178 -6.97 -0.13 -1.67
C ALA A 178 -6.26 0.14 -2.99
N GLY A 179 -5.16 0.86 -2.95
CA GLY A 179 -4.39 1.15 -4.15
C GLY A 179 -3.03 1.76 -3.84
N GLY A 180 -2.44 2.37 -4.83
CA GLY A 180 -1.20 3.11 -4.70
C GLY A 180 -1.03 4.11 -5.81
N VAL A 181 -0.24 5.14 -5.56
CA VAL A 181 0.11 6.15 -6.56
C VAL A 181 1.56 6.56 -6.39
N GLU A 182 2.28 6.71 -7.50
CA GLU A 182 3.67 7.17 -7.47
C GLU A 182 3.97 8.02 -8.70
N SER A 183 4.65 9.14 -8.51
CA SER A 183 5.20 9.94 -9.60
C SER A 183 6.67 10.22 -9.34
N MET A 184 7.52 9.41 -9.94
CA MET A 184 8.97 9.60 -9.85
C MET A 184 9.49 10.78 -10.69
N SER A 185 8.62 11.47 -11.42
CA SER A 185 8.91 12.76 -12.05
C SER A 185 8.81 13.90 -11.06
N MET A 186 7.78 13.88 -10.20
CA MET A 186 7.51 14.93 -9.21
C MET A 186 8.31 14.70 -7.92
N TYR A 187 8.47 13.44 -7.52
CA TYR A 187 9.13 13.03 -6.30
C TYR A 187 10.09 11.88 -6.61
N ASN A 188 11.37 12.16 -6.62
CA ASN A 188 12.36 11.09 -6.80
C ASN A 188 12.71 10.44 -5.45
N MET A 189 13.24 9.23 -5.49
CA MET A 189 13.58 8.48 -4.28
C MET A 189 14.64 9.19 -3.42
N ALA A 190 15.56 9.94 -4.03
CA ALA A 190 16.58 10.67 -3.29
C ALA A 190 15.99 11.86 -2.52
N SER A 191 14.91 12.47 -3.00
CA SER A 191 14.26 13.60 -2.32
C SER A 191 13.39 13.18 -1.13
N SER A 192 13.02 11.92 -1.04
CA SER A 192 12.22 11.39 0.09
C SER A 192 13.07 11.13 1.34
N VAL A 193 14.38 11.17 1.20
CA VAL A 193 15.34 10.88 2.27
C VAL A 193 16.34 12.02 2.37
N ASP A 194 16.40 12.67 3.53
CA ASP A 194 17.38 13.73 3.81
C ASP A 194 18.49 13.19 4.73
N PRO A 195 19.66 12.84 4.18
CA PRO A 195 20.75 12.28 4.98
C PRO A 195 21.25 13.20 6.09
N SER A 196 21.06 14.52 5.95
CA SER A 196 21.50 15.50 6.97
C SER A 196 20.75 15.37 8.30
N LYS A 197 19.59 14.70 8.27
CA LYS A 197 18.75 14.45 9.45
C LYS A 197 18.99 13.08 10.08
N PHE A 198 19.90 12.30 9.54
CA PHE A 198 20.19 10.99 10.12
C PHE A 198 21.08 11.12 11.35
N SER A 199 20.88 10.23 12.30
CA SER A 199 21.78 10.08 13.41
C SER A 199 23.15 9.59 12.94
N THR A 200 24.23 10.17 13.45
CA THR A 200 25.60 9.65 13.20
C THR A 200 25.79 8.22 13.70
N LYS A 201 24.98 7.79 14.67
CA LYS A 201 25.02 6.43 15.24
C LYS A 201 24.59 5.32 14.25
N ILE A 202 24.01 5.67 13.11
CA ILE A 202 23.71 4.65 12.09
C ILE A 202 24.98 3.97 11.56
N ALA A 203 26.13 4.67 11.63
CA ALA A 203 27.42 4.13 11.24
C ALA A 203 27.92 2.99 12.16
N ASP A 204 27.34 2.88 13.35
CA ASP A 204 27.68 1.83 14.31
C ASP A 204 26.96 0.49 14.02
N SER A 205 26.11 0.46 12.97
CA SER A 205 25.32 -0.71 12.61
C SER A 205 25.35 -0.98 11.10
N ASP A 206 25.98 -2.06 10.69
CA ASP A 206 26.05 -2.48 9.28
C ASP A 206 24.65 -2.65 8.67
N LEU A 207 23.69 -3.18 9.43
CA LEU A 207 22.31 -3.36 8.95
C LEU A 207 21.61 -2.01 8.75
N ALA A 208 21.87 -1.01 9.60
CA ALA A 208 21.32 0.32 9.42
C ALA A 208 21.92 1.01 8.20
N MET A 209 23.22 0.88 8.00
CA MET A 209 23.92 1.38 6.81
C MET A 209 23.46 0.68 5.53
N ALA A 210 23.18 -0.62 5.59
CA ALA A 210 22.66 -1.39 4.45
C ALA A 210 21.31 -0.87 3.93
N CYS A 211 20.52 -0.17 4.75
CA CYS A 211 19.28 0.48 4.30
C CYS A 211 19.51 1.60 3.27
N LEU A 212 20.74 2.10 3.15
CA LEU A 212 21.14 3.15 2.21
C LEU A 212 21.72 2.59 0.90
N ILE A 213 21.88 1.29 0.80
CA ILE A 213 22.42 0.63 -0.41
C ILE A 213 21.44 0.81 -1.56
N PRO A 214 21.86 1.36 -2.71
CA PRO A 214 21.00 1.48 -3.89
C PRO A 214 20.52 0.11 -4.39
N MET A 215 19.27 0.06 -4.89
CA MET A 215 18.68 -1.20 -5.38
C MET A 215 19.47 -1.87 -6.50
N GLY A 216 20.17 -1.10 -7.34
CA GLY A 216 21.08 -1.65 -8.35
C GLY A 216 22.19 -2.51 -7.72
N ILE A 217 22.83 -2.01 -6.67
CA ILE A 217 23.87 -2.76 -5.94
C ILE A 217 23.27 -3.98 -5.23
N THR A 218 22.08 -3.84 -4.63
CA THR A 218 21.37 -4.98 -4.03
C THR A 218 21.09 -6.08 -5.07
N SER A 219 20.69 -5.67 -6.29
CA SER A 219 20.46 -6.61 -7.39
C SER A 219 21.74 -7.33 -7.81
N GLU A 220 22.86 -6.62 -7.92
CA GLU A 220 24.17 -7.22 -8.23
C GLU A 220 24.59 -8.20 -7.12
N ASN A 221 24.45 -7.84 -5.86
CA ASN A 221 24.76 -8.72 -4.74
C ASN A 221 23.93 -10.03 -4.80
N VAL A 222 22.65 -9.95 -5.16
CA VAL A 222 21.79 -11.12 -5.36
C VAL A 222 22.28 -11.95 -6.55
N ALA A 223 22.61 -11.30 -7.67
CA ALA A 223 23.11 -11.99 -8.86
C ALA A 223 24.40 -12.74 -8.57
N GLU A 224 25.31 -12.14 -7.81
CA GLU A 224 26.57 -12.77 -7.39
C GLU A 224 26.32 -13.96 -6.44
N ALA A 225 25.52 -13.75 -5.39
CA ALA A 225 25.22 -14.77 -4.38
C ALA A 225 24.55 -16.02 -4.98
N TYR A 226 23.67 -15.82 -5.95
CA TYR A 226 22.95 -16.92 -6.63
C TYR A 226 23.59 -17.31 -7.97
N LYS A 227 24.73 -16.73 -8.35
CA LYS A 227 25.45 -17.00 -9.60
C LYS A 227 24.57 -16.89 -10.83
N ILE A 228 23.80 -15.79 -10.92
CA ILE A 228 22.91 -15.52 -12.04
C ILE A 228 23.69 -14.77 -13.13
N PRO A 229 24.01 -15.39 -14.27
CA PRO A 229 24.80 -14.75 -15.30
C PRO A 229 24.02 -13.62 -16.00
N ALA A 230 24.73 -12.63 -16.52
CA ALA A 230 24.15 -11.47 -17.21
C ALA A 230 23.26 -11.86 -18.39
N GLU A 231 23.61 -12.92 -19.12
CA GLU A 231 22.80 -13.43 -20.22
C GLU A 231 21.40 -13.86 -19.80
N LYS A 232 21.29 -14.51 -18.63
CA LYS A 232 19.98 -14.92 -18.08
C LYS A 232 19.15 -13.69 -17.68
N GLN A 233 19.78 -12.68 -17.09
CA GLN A 233 19.14 -11.41 -16.73
C GLN A 233 18.63 -10.68 -17.98
N ASN A 234 19.49 -10.56 -19.01
CA ASN A 234 19.15 -9.93 -20.28
C ASN A 234 18.03 -10.66 -21.02
N SER A 235 18.09 -11.99 -21.06
CA SER A 235 17.03 -12.82 -21.67
C SER A 235 15.68 -12.62 -20.99
N MET A 236 15.67 -12.53 -19.65
CA MET A 236 14.45 -12.23 -18.89
C MET A 236 13.91 -10.83 -19.22
N ALA A 237 14.76 -9.83 -19.32
CA ALA A 237 14.36 -8.47 -19.66
C ALA A 237 13.73 -8.40 -21.06
N VAL A 238 14.35 -9.02 -22.06
CA VAL A 238 13.83 -9.09 -23.44
C VAL A 238 12.48 -9.84 -23.46
N ALA A 239 12.40 -10.98 -22.79
CA ALA A 239 11.15 -11.75 -22.72
C ALA A 239 10.03 -10.97 -22.05
N SER A 240 10.31 -10.20 -20.98
CA SER A 240 9.36 -9.34 -20.29
C SER A 240 8.83 -8.24 -21.21
N HIS A 241 9.69 -7.55 -21.94
CA HIS A 241 9.29 -6.55 -22.93
C HIS A 241 8.41 -7.14 -24.03
N ASN A 242 8.80 -8.27 -24.61
CA ASN A 242 8.04 -8.91 -25.67
C ASN A 242 6.66 -9.35 -25.20
N LYS A 243 6.54 -9.88 -23.98
CA LYS A 243 5.25 -10.23 -23.35
C LYS A 243 4.35 -9.01 -23.18
N ALA A 244 4.89 -7.90 -22.69
CA ALA A 244 4.13 -6.67 -22.50
C ALA A 244 3.62 -6.10 -23.85
N ILE A 245 4.47 -6.07 -24.87
CA ILE A 245 4.10 -5.62 -26.23
C ILE A 245 3.01 -6.53 -26.83
N ALA A 246 3.16 -7.85 -26.68
CA ALA A 246 2.17 -8.79 -27.18
C ALA A 246 0.81 -8.63 -26.47
N ALA A 247 0.81 -8.49 -25.14
CA ALA A 247 -0.40 -8.25 -24.37
C ALA A 247 -1.10 -6.94 -24.76
N GLN A 248 -0.33 -5.86 -24.95
CA GLN A 248 -0.87 -4.58 -25.41
C GLN A 248 -1.48 -4.68 -26.81
N LYS A 249 -0.82 -5.37 -27.76
CA LYS A 249 -1.37 -5.59 -29.11
C LYS A 249 -2.65 -6.41 -29.13
N GLN A 250 -2.82 -7.29 -28.15
CA GLN A 250 -4.02 -8.12 -27.99
C GLN A 250 -5.14 -7.42 -27.21
N GLY A 251 -4.94 -6.18 -26.76
CA GLY A 251 -5.92 -5.43 -25.97
C GLY A 251 -6.14 -5.95 -24.55
N LEU A 252 -5.22 -6.79 -24.01
CA LEU A 252 -5.41 -7.43 -22.71
C LEU A 252 -5.41 -6.44 -21.53
N PHE A 253 -4.97 -5.19 -21.75
CA PHE A 253 -4.94 -4.13 -20.74
C PHE A 253 -6.11 -3.14 -20.86
N ASP A 254 -6.95 -3.25 -21.90
CA ASP A 254 -7.93 -2.20 -22.22
C ASP A 254 -9.00 -2.07 -21.13
N GLU A 255 -9.38 -3.17 -20.50
CA GLU A 255 -10.37 -3.15 -19.42
C GLU A 255 -9.82 -2.60 -18.09
N GLU A 256 -8.52 -2.71 -17.85
CA GLU A 256 -7.92 -2.26 -16.57
C GLU A 256 -7.44 -0.81 -16.63
N ILE A 257 -7.11 -0.29 -17.83
CA ILE A 257 -6.56 1.06 -17.99
C ILE A 257 -7.68 2.09 -18.00
N VAL A 258 -7.56 3.06 -17.08
CA VAL A 258 -8.41 4.26 -17.03
C VAL A 258 -7.67 5.40 -17.70
N ALA A 259 -8.35 6.09 -18.63
CA ALA A 259 -7.79 7.28 -19.27
C ALA A 259 -7.63 8.42 -18.24
N VAL A 260 -6.45 9.04 -18.24
CA VAL A 260 -6.14 10.19 -17.40
C VAL A 260 -5.74 11.36 -18.28
N LYS A 261 -6.32 12.52 -18.03
CA LYS A 261 -5.92 13.75 -18.70
C LYS A 261 -4.58 14.20 -18.12
N ALA A 262 -3.54 14.16 -18.94
CA ALA A 262 -2.20 14.57 -18.50
C ALA A 262 -2.13 16.09 -18.38
N SER A 263 -1.49 16.59 -17.32
CA SER A 263 -1.06 17.99 -17.23
C SER A 263 0.23 18.17 -18.01
N VAL A 264 0.29 19.21 -18.85
CA VAL A 264 1.48 19.58 -19.63
C VAL A 264 1.87 21.01 -19.26
N LYS A 265 3.11 21.17 -18.76
CA LYS A 265 3.71 22.47 -18.45
C LYS A 265 4.73 22.86 -19.52
#